data_98b3432bd3804797814bb019b7dcf8d2
#
_entry.id   98b3432bd3804797814bb019b7dcf8d2
#
_cell.length_a   1.000
_cell.length_b   1.000
_cell.length_c   1.000
_cell.angle_alpha   90.00
_cell.angle_beta   90.00
_cell.angle_gamma   90.00
#
_symmetry.space_group_name_H-M   'P 1'
#
loop_
_entity.id
_entity.type
_entity.pdbx_description
1 polymer ?
#
loop_
_entity_poly.entity_id
_entity_poly.type
_entity_poly.pdbx_seq_one_letter_code
_entity_poly.pdbx_strand_id
1 'polypeptide(L)'
;MSSDAFNPKLLLSSLFLTGYLACMTPGFATEAPQTPTEQEAALLLAADAEANKRFNEAWQAYRKGRIATLENLGATLEAHPLGDYPKLWQLLLEFRRNKDDPDTNLRFIKFIERHQGQYLGEQSASDYLMTAADRINPVLFNRLYSLLQWNQEEPDILAWHHWYNFETTPRKTIEAFVRDSKVKGRPLRMLTDRLMEQNPSWAWSAVLIQLQNRRWQEVRYVVEHAPDKTMPASTA
;
A
#
# COMPACT_ATOMS: atom_id res chain seq x y z
N MET A 1 14.21 3.81 -1.24
CA MET A 1 13.59 2.49 -1.17
C MET A 1 13.70 2.04 0.29
N SER A 2 12.69 2.36 1.08
CA SER A 2 12.61 1.90 2.48
C SER A 2 11.82 0.59 2.48
N SER A 3 12.47 -0.51 2.82
CA SER A 3 11.88 -1.86 2.83
C SER A 3 11.47 -2.30 4.24
N ASP A 4 11.25 -1.36 5.16
CA ASP A 4 11.14 -1.66 6.60
C ASP A 4 9.70 -1.78 7.13
N ALA A 5 8.67 -1.79 6.27
CA ALA A 5 7.29 -1.64 6.72
C ALA A 5 6.58 -2.94 7.17
N PHE A 6 7.15 -4.12 6.96
CA PHE A 6 6.49 -5.36 7.35
C PHE A 6 7.30 -6.16 8.36
N ASN A 7 6.90 -6.13 9.63
CA ASN A 7 7.47 -6.97 10.68
C ASN A 7 6.44 -8.05 11.09
N PRO A 8 6.59 -9.29 10.59
CA PRO A 8 5.65 -10.38 10.88
C PRO A 8 5.58 -10.76 12.36
N LYS A 9 6.58 -10.37 13.17
CA LYS A 9 6.59 -10.63 14.62
C LYS A 9 5.56 -9.82 15.38
N LEU A 10 5.09 -8.68 14.84
CA LEU A 10 4.06 -7.86 15.48
C LEU A 10 2.64 -8.38 15.23
N LEU A 11 2.41 -9.14 14.15
CA LEU A 11 1.11 -9.75 13.86
C LEU A 11 0.78 -10.95 14.76
N LEU A 12 1.80 -11.67 15.23
CA LEU A 12 1.61 -12.85 16.06
C LEU A 12 1.19 -12.53 17.52
N SER A 13 1.44 -11.29 17.98
CA SER A 13 1.13 -10.90 19.38
C SER A 13 -0.26 -10.27 19.55
N SER A 14 -0.94 -9.85 18.49
CA SER A 14 -2.23 -9.15 18.58
C SER A 14 -3.47 -10.01 18.35
N LEU A 15 -3.32 -11.25 17.89
CA LEU A 15 -4.44 -12.15 17.57
C LEU A 15 -5.01 -12.93 18.77
N PHE A 16 -4.42 -12.80 19.97
CA PHE A 16 -4.84 -13.58 21.13
C PHE A 16 -5.83 -12.90 22.08
N LEU A 17 -6.33 -11.68 21.77
CA LEU A 17 -7.22 -10.97 22.69
C LEU A 17 -8.41 -10.31 21.99
N THR A 18 -9.32 -11.09 21.40
CA THR A 18 -10.69 -10.58 21.17
C THR A 18 -11.69 -11.61 21.66
N GLY A 19 -12.16 -11.30 22.85
CA GLY A 19 -13.09 -12.09 23.62
C GLY A 19 -14.44 -12.28 22.94
N TYR A 20 -14.97 -13.44 23.16
CA TYR A 20 -16.35 -13.81 23.02
C TYR A 20 -17.26 -12.90 23.82
N LEU A 21 -18.02 -12.02 23.19
CA LEU A 21 -19.23 -11.44 23.75
C LEU A 21 -20.41 -12.27 23.24
N ALA A 22 -20.84 -13.23 24.04
CA ALA A 22 -22.02 -14.03 23.79
C ALA A 22 -23.27 -13.18 24.04
N CYS A 23 -24.05 -12.88 23.00
CA CYS A 23 -25.45 -12.46 23.13
C CYS A 23 -26.27 -13.63 23.64
N MET A 24 -26.80 -13.56 24.84
CA MET A 24 -27.74 -14.50 25.41
C MET A 24 -29.11 -14.35 24.74
N THR A 25 -29.51 -15.35 23.92
CA THR A 25 -30.92 -15.63 23.62
C THR A 25 -31.33 -16.86 24.44
N PRO A 26 -32.44 -16.84 25.18
CA PRO A 26 -32.89 -18.00 25.93
C PRO A 26 -33.65 -18.96 25.02
N GLY A 27 -33.20 -20.20 24.90
CA GLY A 27 -34.05 -21.23 24.34
C GLY A 27 -33.45 -22.37 23.53
N PHE A 28 -32.12 -22.53 23.45
CA PHE A 28 -31.54 -23.78 22.94
C PHE A 28 -30.50 -24.29 23.93
N ALA A 29 -30.65 -25.54 24.35
CA ALA A 29 -29.62 -26.23 25.09
C ALA A 29 -28.39 -26.39 24.17
N THR A 30 -27.52 -25.37 24.20
CA THR A 30 -26.22 -25.42 23.54
C THR A 30 -25.36 -26.30 24.42
N GLU A 31 -24.95 -27.49 23.93
CA GLU A 31 -23.87 -28.25 24.52
C GLU A 31 -22.71 -27.28 24.80
N ALA A 32 -22.29 -27.22 26.06
CA ALA A 32 -21.15 -26.38 26.43
C ALA A 32 -19.95 -26.84 25.56
N PRO A 33 -19.18 -25.91 24.97
CA PRO A 33 -18.01 -26.26 24.19
C PRO A 33 -17.10 -27.13 25.07
N GLN A 34 -16.90 -28.38 24.64
CA GLN A 34 -16.02 -29.30 25.35
C GLN A 34 -14.62 -28.72 25.33
N THR A 35 -14.02 -28.56 26.48
CA THR A 35 -12.60 -28.18 26.56
C THR A 35 -11.77 -29.28 25.89
N PRO A 36 -10.88 -28.93 24.94
CA PRO A 36 -10.05 -29.92 24.27
C PRO A 36 -9.24 -30.72 25.28
N THR A 37 -9.10 -32.01 25.05
CA THR A 37 -8.23 -32.86 25.87
C THR A 37 -6.78 -32.36 25.74
N GLU A 38 -5.92 -32.65 26.74
CA GLU A 38 -4.50 -32.30 26.68
C GLU A 38 -3.82 -32.78 25.40
N GLN A 39 -4.24 -33.94 24.89
CA GLN A 39 -3.70 -34.48 23.64
C GLN A 39 -4.17 -33.73 22.41
N GLU A 40 -5.43 -33.29 22.37
CA GLU A 40 -5.97 -32.43 21.29
C GLU A 40 -5.33 -31.02 21.34
N ALA A 41 -5.14 -30.46 22.53
CA ALA A 41 -4.44 -29.20 22.68
C ALA A 41 -2.98 -29.27 22.22
N ALA A 42 -2.28 -30.36 22.52
CA ALA A 42 -0.91 -30.60 22.05
C ALA A 42 -0.83 -30.75 20.53
N LEU A 43 -1.80 -31.42 19.91
CA LEU A 43 -1.88 -31.58 18.44
C LEU A 43 -2.19 -30.24 17.75
N LEU A 44 -3.09 -29.42 18.30
CA LEU A 44 -3.38 -28.09 17.80
C LEU A 44 -2.16 -27.17 17.88
N LEU A 45 -1.45 -27.18 19.01
CA LEU A 45 -0.20 -26.39 19.16
C LEU A 45 0.90 -26.85 18.20
N ALA A 46 1.00 -28.16 17.95
CA ALA A 46 1.97 -28.69 16.99
C ALA A 46 1.60 -28.30 15.54
N ALA A 47 0.32 -28.34 15.19
CA ALA A 47 -0.17 -27.90 13.89
C ALA A 47 0.07 -26.42 13.66
N ASP A 48 -0.16 -25.57 14.66
CA ASP A 48 0.12 -24.14 14.61
C ASP A 48 1.62 -23.86 14.46
N ALA A 49 2.48 -24.61 15.15
CA ALA A 49 3.93 -24.45 15.04
C ALA A 49 4.44 -24.78 13.63
N GLU A 50 3.92 -25.85 13.02
CA GLU A 50 4.28 -26.20 11.64
C GLU A 50 3.73 -25.19 10.62
N ALA A 51 2.49 -24.71 10.81
CA ALA A 51 1.91 -23.68 9.97
C ALA A 51 2.70 -22.36 10.06
N ASN A 52 3.11 -21.96 11.26
CA ASN A 52 3.97 -20.79 11.47
C ASN A 52 5.35 -20.95 10.80
N LYS A 53 5.92 -22.15 10.84
CA LYS A 53 7.17 -22.44 10.14
C LYS A 53 7.01 -22.27 8.63
N ARG A 54 5.97 -22.85 8.03
CA ARG A 54 5.66 -22.73 6.60
C ARG A 54 5.38 -21.28 6.20
N PHE A 55 4.69 -20.51 7.03
CA PHE A 55 4.48 -19.08 6.81
C PHE A 55 5.80 -18.31 6.78
N ASN A 56 6.73 -18.59 7.70
CA ASN A 56 8.05 -17.99 7.69
C ASN A 56 8.87 -18.40 6.44
N GLU A 57 8.75 -19.63 6.00
CA GLU A 57 9.36 -20.11 4.75
C GLU A 57 8.78 -19.37 3.53
N ALA A 58 7.47 -19.14 3.50
CA ALA A 58 6.81 -18.34 2.46
C ALA A 58 7.30 -16.89 2.47
N TRP A 59 7.45 -16.27 3.64
CA TRP A 59 8.04 -14.94 3.76
C TRP A 59 9.48 -14.88 3.21
N GLN A 60 10.31 -15.89 3.52
CA GLN A 60 11.66 -15.98 2.97
C GLN A 60 11.67 -16.20 1.45
N ALA A 61 10.70 -16.98 0.93
CA ALA A 61 10.52 -17.19 -0.50
C ALA A 61 10.15 -15.87 -1.20
N TYR A 62 9.24 -15.08 -0.63
CA TYR A 62 8.90 -13.75 -1.12
C TYR A 62 10.12 -12.83 -1.18
N ARG A 63 10.89 -12.74 -0.08
CA ARG A 63 12.10 -11.90 -0.03
C ARG A 63 13.14 -12.29 -1.07
N LYS A 64 13.18 -13.57 -1.45
CA LYS A 64 14.10 -14.11 -2.47
C LYS A 64 13.50 -14.13 -3.88
N GLY A 65 12.25 -13.65 -4.07
CA GLY A 65 11.57 -13.62 -5.36
C GLY A 65 11.21 -15.00 -5.93
N ARG A 66 11.01 -16.02 -5.07
CA ARG A 66 10.75 -17.41 -5.46
C ARG A 66 9.26 -17.69 -5.61
N ILE A 67 8.68 -17.35 -6.77
CA ILE A 67 7.23 -17.48 -7.02
C ILE A 67 6.74 -18.93 -6.89
N ALA A 68 7.39 -19.90 -7.52
CA ALA A 68 6.97 -21.31 -7.46
C ALA A 68 6.96 -21.87 -6.01
N THR A 69 7.91 -21.42 -5.18
CA THR A 69 7.93 -21.79 -3.76
C THR A 69 6.76 -21.18 -3.00
N LEU A 70 6.39 -19.93 -3.32
CA LEU A 70 5.23 -19.26 -2.72
C LEU A 70 3.92 -19.95 -3.09
N GLU A 71 3.76 -20.37 -4.34
CA GLU A 71 2.59 -21.09 -4.82
C GLU A 71 2.41 -22.39 -4.05
N ASN A 72 3.46 -23.21 -3.94
CA ASN A 72 3.42 -24.47 -3.21
C ASN A 72 3.11 -24.27 -1.71
N LEU A 73 3.76 -23.31 -1.06
CA LEU A 73 3.53 -23.00 0.36
C LEU A 73 2.14 -22.40 0.59
N GLY A 74 1.65 -21.56 -0.33
CA GLY A 74 0.31 -20.99 -0.28
C GLY A 74 -0.77 -22.05 -0.29
N ALA A 75 -0.62 -23.10 -1.11
CA ALA A 75 -1.55 -24.24 -1.13
C ALA A 75 -1.58 -24.99 0.22
N THR A 76 -0.42 -25.14 0.88
CA THR A 76 -0.35 -25.80 2.20
C THR A 76 -0.89 -24.96 3.35
N LEU A 77 -1.03 -23.66 3.16
CA LEU A 77 -1.51 -22.70 4.16
C LEU A 77 -2.96 -22.24 3.92
N GLU A 78 -3.68 -22.84 2.98
CA GLU A 78 -5.00 -22.35 2.56
C GLU A 78 -6.02 -22.27 3.70
N ALA A 79 -5.99 -23.20 4.64
CA ALA A 79 -6.86 -23.20 5.83
C ALA A 79 -6.32 -22.33 7.00
N HIS A 80 -5.12 -21.78 6.88
CA HIS A 80 -4.51 -20.98 7.93
C HIS A 80 -5.01 -19.53 7.87
N PRO A 81 -5.25 -18.84 9.00
CA PRO A 81 -5.70 -17.44 9.02
C PRO A 81 -4.81 -16.47 8.22
N LEU A 82 -3.53 -16.78 8.08
CA LEU A 82 -2.56 -16.02 7.29
C LEU A 82 -2.32 -16.61 5.88
N GLY A 83 -3.14 -17.56 5.43
CA GLY A 83 -2.93 -18.29 4.17
C GLY A 83 -3.03 -17.44 2.91
N ASP A 84 -3.72 -16.30 2.97
CA ASP A 84 -3.82 -15.39 1.84
C ASP A 84 -2.59 -14.47 1.66
N TYR A 85 -1.71 -14.36 2.67
CA TYR A 85 -0.46 -13.59 2.52
C TYR A 85 0.50 -14.16 1.46
N PRO A 86 0.77 -15.47 1.38
CA PRO A 86 1.56 -16.03 0.29
C PRO A 86 0.98 -15.72 -1.09
N LYS A 87 -0.36 -15.73 -1.25
CA LYS A 87 -1.04 -15.35 -2.49
C LYS A 87 -0.81 -13.87 -2.84
N LEU A 88 -0.93 -12.96 -1.85
CA LEU A 88 -0.59 -11.55 -2.04
C LEU A 88 0.86 -11.37 -2.46
N TRP A 89 1.80 -12.02 -1.76
CA TRP A 89 3.23 -11.91 -2.07
C TRP A 89 3.56 -12.45 -3.47
N GLN A 90 2.89 -13.50 -3.90
CA GLN A 90 3.00 -14.01 -5.27
C GLN A 90 2.53 -12.95 -6.28
N LEU A 91 1.33 -12.38 -6.09
CA LEU A 91 0.78 -11.33 -6.94
C LEU A 91 1.71 -10.11 -7.00
N LEU A 92 2.27 -9.68 -5.87
CA LEU A 92 3.22 -8.58 -5.81
C LEU A 92 4.49 -8.86 -6.62
N LEU A 93 5.03 -10.09 -6.57
CA LEU A 93 6.21 -10.45 -7.35
C LEU A 93 5.90 -10.52 -8.84
N GLU A 94 4.78 -11.12 -9.22
CA GLU A 94 4.33 -11.20 -10.62
C GLU A 94 4.11 -9.78 -11.18
N PHE A 95 3.39 -8.94 -10.45
CA PHE A 95 3.14 -7.55 -10.83
C PHE A 95 4.44 -6.73 -10.96
N ARG A 96 5.41 -6.90 -10.05
CA ARG A 96 6.71 -6.23 -10.17
C ARG A 96 7.52 -6.67 -11.38
N ARG A 97 7.35 -7.91 -11.84
CA ARG A 97 8.02 -8.44 -13.03
C ARG A 97 7.41 -7.88 -14.31
N ASN A 98 6.10 -7.79 -14.39
CA ASN A 98 5.38 -7.25 -15.54
C ASN A 98 4.16 -6.45 -15.07
N LYS A 99 4.37 -5.15 -14.87
CA LYS A 99 3.34 -4.22 -14.42
C LYS A 99 2.22 -3.99 -15.45
N ASP A 100 2.48 -4.27 -16.70
CA ASP A 100 1.57 -4.03 -17.81
C ASP A 100 0.77 -5.30 -18.19
N ASP A 101 0.98 -6.41 -17.47
CA ASP A 101 0.23 -7.65 -17.70
C ASP A 101 -1.22 -7.51 -17.22
N PRO A 102 -2.22 -7.55 -18.15
CA PRO A 102 -3.62 -7.34 -17.80
C PRO A 102 -4.17 -8.42 -16.86
N ASP A 103 -3.72 -9.66 -17.00
CA ASP A 103 -4.22 -10.78 -16.21
C ASP A 103 -3.74 -10.68 -14.75
N THR A 104 -2.48 -10.33 -14.56
CA THR A 104 -1.92 -10.08 -13.22
C THR A 104 -2.61 -8.88 -12.56
N ASN A 105 -2.82 -7.78 -13.31
CA ASN A 105 -3.55 -6.62 -12.82
C ASN A 105 -4.97 -7.00 -12.39
N LEU A 106 -5.71 -7.73 -13.22
CA LEU A 106 -7.07 -8.17 -12.92
C LEU A 106 -7.12 -9.08 -11.68
N ARG A 107 -6.18 -10.03 -11.56
CA ARG A 107 -6.08 -10.91 -10.38
C ARG A 107 -5.79 -10.12 -9.13
N PHE A 108 -4.92 -9.11 -9.21
CA PHE A 108 -4.58 -8.27 -8.08
C PHE A 108 -5.78 -7.44 -7.61
N ILE A 109 -6.50 -6.79 -8.54
CA ILE A 109 -7.72 -6.03 -8.22
C ILE A 109 -8.78 -6.93 -7.59
N LYS A 110 -9.04 -8.12 -8.15
CA LYS A 110 -9.96 -9.11 -7.55
C LYS A 110 -9.54 -9.56 -6.15
N PHE A 111 -8.24 -9.67 -5.90
CA PHE A 111 -7.72 -9.98 -4.57
C PHE A 111 -8.04 -8.85 -3.58
N ILE A 112 -7.79 -7.59 -3.96
CA ILE A 112 -8.12 -6.42 -3.13
C ILE A 112 -9.62 -6.39 -2.81
N GLU A 113 -10.47 -6.59 -3.80
CA GLU A 113 -11.93 -6.58 -3.64
C GLU A 113 -12.44 -7.70 -2.72
N ARG A 114 -11.86 -8.90 -2.82
CA ARG A 114 -12.20 -10.03 -1.95
C ARG A 114 -11.90 -9.74 -0.47
N HIS A 115 -10.85 -8.98 -0.20
CA HIS A 115 -10.42 -8.65 1.16
C HIS A 115 -10.82 -7.23 1.59
N GLN A 116 -11.79 -6.61 0.90
CA GLN A 116 -12.29 -5.29 1.24
C GLN A 116 -12.75 -5.22 2.72
N GLY A 117 -12.37 -4.13 3.41
CA GLY A 117 -12.67 -3.95 4.83
C GLY A 117 -11.80 -4.75 5.79
N GLN A 118 -10.81 -5.48 5.27
CA GLN A 118 -9.81 -6.20 6.05
C GLN A 118 -8.44 -5.52 5.90
N TYR A 119 -7.58 -5.67 6.90
CA TYR A 119 -6.21 -5.15 6.84
C TYR A 119 -5.46 -5.62 5.58
N LEU A 120 -5.64 -6.90 5.20
CA LEU A 120 -4.99 -7.47 4.02
C LEU A 120 -5.44 -6.78 2.72
N GLY A 121 -6.72 -6.47 2.59
CA GLY A 121 -7.25 -5.74 1.43
C GLY A 121 -6.72 -4.32 1.35
N GLU A 122 -6.67 -3.61 2.46
CA GLU A 122 -6.11 -2.27 2.52
C GLU A 122 -4.61 -2.25 2.20
N GLN A 123 -3.83 -3.15 2.81
CA GLN A 123 -2.40 -3.29 2.50
C GLN A 123 -2.18 -3.59 1.01
N SER A 124 -2.99 -4.49 0.45
CA SER A 124 -2.93 -4.83 -0.98
C SER A 124 -3.26 -3.64 -1.88
N ALA A 125 -4.29 -2.86 -1.53
CA ALA A 125 -4.67 -1.65 -2.28
C ALA A 125 -3.57 -0.59 -2.21
N SER A 126 -2.98 -0.38 -1.03
CA SER A 126 -1.85 0.53 -0.83
C SER A 126 -0.64 0.11 -1.68
N ASP A 127 -0.22 -1.16 -1.61
CA ASP A 127 0.91 -1.69 -2.39
C ASP A 127 0.67 -1.58 -3.90
N TYR A 128 -0.57 -1.83 -4.36
CA TYR A 128 -0.95 -1.67 -5.76
C TYR A 128 -0.88 -0.21 -6.19
N LEU A 129 -1.49 0.71 -5.44
CA LEU A 129 -1.47 2.14 -5.74
C LEU A 129 -0.05 2.71 -5.73
N MET A 130 0.79 2.36 -4.76
CA MET A 130 2.20 2.77 -4.71
C MET A 130 2.99 2.35 -5.97
N THR A 131 2.58 1.28 -6.62
CA THR A 131 3.31 0.71 -7.76
C THR A 131 2.71 1.07 -9.11
N ALA A 132 1.38 1.23 -9.20
CA ALA A 132 0.62 1.37 -10.44
C ALA A 132 -0.04 2.75 -10.63
N ALA A 133 -0.02 3.64 -9.63
CA ALA A 133 -0.76 4.89 -9.69
C ALA A 133 -0.48 5.73 -10.94
N ASP A 134 0.71 5.63 -11.52
CA ASP A 134 1.10 6.36 -12.73
C ASP A 134 0.55 5.77 -14.05
N ARG A 135 -0.17 4.64 -13.99
CA ARG A 135 -0.59 3.85 -15.17
C ARG A 135 -2.07 3.52 -15.21
N ILE A 136 -2.75 3.64 -14.09
CA ILE A 136 -4.19 3.37 -13.99
C ILE A 136 -5.00 4.61 -14.33
N ASN A 137 -6.26 4.42 -14.69
CA ASN A 137 -7.15 5.53 -14.97
C ASN A 137 -7.70 6.16 -13.66
N PRO A 138 -8.21 7.40 -13.70
CA PRO A 138 -8.72 8.10 -12.51
C PRO A 138 -9.83 7.35 -11.77
N VAL A 139 -10.70 6.65 -12.52
CA VAL A 139 -11.84 5.91 -11.94
C VAL A 139 -11.33 4.76 -11.07
N LEU A 140 -10.39 3.96 -11.60
CA LEU A 140 -9.80 2.86 -10.85
C LEU A 140 -8.99 3.37 -9.67
N PHE A 141 -8.19 4.44 -9.86
CA PHE A 141 -7.43 5.05 -8.77
C PHE A 141 -8.36 5.46 -7.61
N ASN A 142 -9.39 6.27 -7.90
CA ASN A 142 -10.29 6.77 -6.87
C ASN A 142 -11.10 5.65 -6.20
N ARG A 143 -11.48 4.61 -6.95
CA ARG A 143 -12.12 3.41 -6.39
C ARG A 143 -11.20 2.71 -5.38
N LEU A 144 -9.95 2.44 -5.74
CA LEU A 144 -9.01 1.77 -4.83
C LEU A 144 -8.62 2.67 -3.65
N TYR A 145 -8.44 3.98 -3.88
CA TYR A 145 -8.19 4.96 -2.84
C TYR A 145 -9.31 4.99 -1.79
N SER A 146 -10.58 4.89 -2.23
CA SER A 146 -11.73 4.87 -1.31
C SER A 146 -11.80 3.63 -0.42
N LEU A 147 -11.05 2.56 -0.73
CA LEU A 147 -10.96 1.37 0.13
C LEU A 147 -9.97 1.54 1.27
N LEU A 148 -9.07 2.54 1.19
CA LEU A 148 -8.08 2.79 2.23
C LEU A 148 -8.75 3.48 3.43
N GLN A 149 -8.43 3.01 4.63
CA GLN A 149 -8.88 3.60 5.89
C GLN A 149 -7.70 4.18 6.69
N TRP A 150 -6.57 3.47 6.70
CA TRP A 150 -5.38 3.84 7.47
C TRP A 150 -4.25 4.40 6.60
N ASN A 151 -4.20 4.04 5.32
CA ASN A 151 -3.13 4.43 4.38
C ASN A 151 -3.53 5.57 3.43
N GLN A 152 -4.68 6.23 3.63
CA GLN A 152 -5.09 7.38 2.80
C GLN A 152 -4.11 8.56 2.90
N GLU A 153 -3.49 8.73 4.06
CA GLU A 153 -2.53 9.81 4.32
C GLU A 153 -1.08 9.42 3.98
N GLU A 154 -0.86 8.21 3.42
CA GLU A 154 0.48 7.85 2.92
C GLU A 154 0.91 8.88 1.87
N PRO A 155 2.04 9.58 2.09
CA PRO A 155 2.35 10.77 1.30
C PRO A 155 2.40 10.55 -0.22
N ASP A 156 2.92 9.42 -0.68
CA ASP A 156 3.00 9.13 -2.12
C ASP A 156 1.61 8.84 -2.72
N ILE A 157 0.75 8.14 -1.99
CA ILE A 157 -0.64 7.87 -2.41
C ILE A 157 -1.45 9.17 -2.42
N LEU A 158 -1.29 10.01 -1.39
CA LEU A 158 -1.97 11.29 -1.31
C LEU A 158 -1.51 12.26 -2.42
N ALA A 159 -0.22 12.20 -2.81
CA ALA A 159 0.27 12.97 -3.96
C ALA A 159 -0.44 12.56 -5.27
N TRP A 160 -0.59 11.26 -5.51
CA TRP A 160 -1.35 10.77 -6.64
C TRP A 160 -2.84 11.12 -6.55
N HIS A 161 -3.43 11.06 -5.36
CA HIS A 161 -4.81 11.48 -5.15
C HIS A 161 -5.01 12.96 -5.52
N HIS A 162 -4.13 13.85 -5.09
CA HIS A 162 -4.16 15.25 -5.48
C HIS A 162 -3.94 15.43 -7.00
N TRP A 163 -3.08 14.63 -7.61
CA TRP A 163 -2.86 14.70 -9.05
C TRP A 163 -4.10 14.27 -9.86
N TYR A 164 -4.74 13.16 -9.47
CA TYR A 164 -5.94 12.67 -10.14
C TYR A 164 -7.16 13.56 -9.95
N ASN A 165 -7.24 14.23 -8.81
CA ASN A 165 -8.34 15.11 -8.43
C ASN A 165 -7.93 16.59 -8.45
N PHE A 166 -6.97 16.95 -9.28
CA PHE A 166 -6.36 18.28 -9.31
C PHE A 166 -7.37 19.40 -9.54
N GLU A 167 -8.34 19.21 -10.45
CA GLU A 167 -9.35 20.20 -10.80
C GLU A 167 -10.41 20.40 -9.70
N THR A 168 -10.60 19.40 -8.84
CA THR A 168 -11.60 19.43 -7.76
C THR A 168 -10.99 19.73 -6.40
N THR A 169 -9.68 19.56 -6.25
CA THR A 169 -8.97 19.85 -5.01
C THR A 169 -8.63 21.35 -4.96
N PRO A 170 -8.95 22.05 -3.85
CA PRO A 170 -8.57 23.46 -3.72
C PRO A 170 -7.07 23.67 -3.93
N ARG A 171 -6.72 24.59 -4.81
CA ARG A 171 -5.33 24.87 -5.17
C ARG A 171 -4.42 25.09 -3.96
N LYS A 172 -4.90 25.85 -2.96
CA LYS A 172 -4.14 26.11 -1.72
C LYS A 172 -3.78 24.82 -0.98
N THR A 173 -4.64 23.79 -1.04
CA THR A 173 -4.39 22.48 -0.44
C THR A 173 -3.23 21.78 -1.15
N ILE A 174 -3.22 21.80 -2.48
CA ILE A 174 -2.15 21.20 -3.29
C ILE A 174 -0.82 21.94 -3.06
N GLU A 175 -0.84 23.27 -3.07
CA GLU A 175 0.35 24.09 -2.80
C GLU A 175 0.92 23.83 -1.39
N ALA A 176 0.06 23.73 -0.37
CA ALA A 176 0.46 23.38 0.98
C ALA A 176 1.06 21.95 1.03
N PHE A 177 0.43 20.99 0.34
CA PHE A 177 0.95 19.64 0.25
C PHE A 177 2.35 19.61 -0.39
N VAL A 178 2.55 20.29 -1.53
CA VAL A 178 3.87 20.33 -2.20
C VAL A 178 4.94 20.97 -1.29
N ARG A 179 4.57 21.97 -0.50
CA ARG A 179 5.46 22.62 0.46
C ARG A 179 5.83 21.72 1.63
N ASP A 180 4.83 21.09 2.26
CA ASP A 180 4.94 20.51 3.59
C ASP A 180 5.17 19.00 3.56
N SER A 181 4.83 18.32 2.43
CA SER A 181 4.97 16.86 2.30
C SER A 181 6.43 16.40 2.28
N LYS A 182 6.65 15.14 2.67
CA LYS A 182 7.96 14.46 2.56
C LYS A 182 8.15 13.73 1.22
N VAL A 183 7.15 13.80 0.34
CA VAL A 183 7.17 13.16 -0.99
C VAL A 183 8.34 13.68 -1.83
N LYS A 184 8.91 12.80 -2.63
CA LYS A 184 9.98 13.11 -3.60
C LYS A 184 9.71 12.34 -4.89
N GLY A 185 10.40 12.78 -5.95
CA GLY A 185 10.34 12.07 -7.22
C GLY A 185 9.05 12.30 -7.98
N ARG A 186 8.61 11.29 -8.73
CA ARG A 186 7.60 11.42 -9.77
C ARG A 186 6.27 12.03 -9.30
N PRO A 187 5.61 11.57 -8.21
CA PRO A 187 4.33 12.13 -7.80
C PRO A 187 4.41 13.64 -7.51
N LEU A 188 5.47 14.05 -6.80
CA LEU A 188 5.68 15.46 -6.48
C LEU A 188 5.94 16.29 -7.74
N ARG A 189 6.73 15.78 -8.69
CA ARG A 189 7.05 16.45 -9.95
C ARG A 189 5.80 16.68 -10.78
N MET A 190 4.96 15.67 -10.93
CA MET A 190 3.71 15.78 -11.69
C MET A 190 2.73 16.81 -11.10
N LEU A 191 2.64 16.91 -9.76
CA LEU A 191 1.87 17.99 -9.11
C LEU A 191 2.49 19.36 -9.36
N THR A 192 3.80 19.44 -9.25
CA THR A 192 4.55 20.69 -9.50
C THR A 192 4.36 21.17 -10.94
N ASP A 193 4.44 20.25 -11.91
CA ASP A 193 4.23 20.57 -13.33
C ASP A 193 2.82 21.14 -13.57
N ARG A 194 1.78 20.49 -13.03
CA ARG A 194 0.40 20.99 -13.15
C ARG A 194 0.22 22.38 -12.52
N LEU A 195 0.83 22.62 -11.37
CA LEU A 195 0.79 23.95 -10.75
C LEU A 195 1.48 25.02 -11.62
N MET A 196 2.60 24.65 -12.27
CA MET A 196 3.31 25.54 -13.22
C MET A 196 2.53 25.75 -14.53
N GLU A 197 1.86 24.72 -15.04
CA GLU A 197 0.98 24.82 -16.21
C GLU A 197 -0.16 25.82 -15.98
N GLN A 198 -0.82 25.74 -14.81
CA GLN A 198 -1.89 26.69 -14.46
C GLN A 198 -1.37 28.09 -14.14
N ASN A 199 -0.20 28.21 -13.57
CA ASN A 199 0.42 29.47 -13.23
C ASN A 199 1.94 29.39 -13.39
N PRO A 200 2.49 29.79 -14.53
CA PRO A 200 3.93 29.77 -14.78
C PRO A 200 4.77 30.50 -13.72
N SER A 201 4.24 31.56 -13.12
CA SER A 201 4.96 32.30 -12.06
C SER A 201 5.17 31.48 -10.77
N TRP A 202 4.45 30.37 -10.61
CA TRP A 202 4.60 29.46 -9.48
C TRP A 202 5.93 28.68 -9.50
N ALA A 203 6.59 28.59 -10.68
CA ALA A 203 7.88 27.92 -10.81
C ALA A 203 8.93 28.46 -9.83
N TRP A 204 8.98 29.77 -9.63
CA TRP A 204 9.89 30.39 -8.67
C TRP A 204 9.56 29.98 -7.22
N SER A 205 8.28 29.97 -6.87
CA SER A 205 7.81 29.48 -5.57
C SER A 205 8.18 28.02 -5.36
N ALA A 206 8.04 27.17 -6.40
CA ALA A 206 8.45 25.78 -6.36
C ALA A 206 9.96 25.64 -6.07
N VAL A 207 10.80 26.39 -6.77
CA VAL A 207 12.26 26.40 -6.51
C VAL A 207 12.56 26.73 -5.06
N LEU A 208 11.97 27.81 -4.53
CA LEU A 208 12.19 28.24 -3.15
C LEU A 208 11.74 27.17 -2.14
N ILE A 209 10.58 26.57 -2.35
CA ILE A 209 10.06 25.47 -1.52
C ILE A 209 11.05 24.31 -1.51
N GLN A 210 11.53 23.88 -2.69
CA GLN A 210 12.44 22.73 -2.77
C GLN A 210 13.82 23.04 -2.17
N LEU A 211 14.29 24.29 -2.30
CA LEU A 211 15.52 24.77 -1.64
C LEU A 211 15.40 24.73 -0.12
N GLN A 212 14.30 25.27 0.43
CA GLN A 212 14.01 25.25 1.87
C GLN A 212 13.99 23.82 2.41
N ASN A 213 13.43 22.89 1.65
CA ASN A 213 13.34 21.48 1.98
C ASN A 213 14.64 20.69 1.67
N ARG A 214 15.70 21.36 1.20
CA ARG A 214 16.99 20.74 0.81
C ARG A 214 16.85 19.61 -0.23
N ARG A 215 15.89 19.74 -1.15
CA ARG A 215 15.59 18.74 -2.18
C ARG A 215 16.25 19.12 -3.51
N TRP A 216 17.56 19.04 -3.59
CA TRP A 216 18.36 19.50 -4.73
C TRP A 216 17.98 18.88 -6.08
N GLN A 217 17.56 17.63 -6.10
CA GLN A 217 17.11 16.96 -7.33
C GLN A 217 15.79 17.58 -7.84
N GLU A 218 14.88 17.94 -6.94
CA GLU A 218 13.62 18.59 -7.28
C GLU A 218 13.84 20.05 -7.69
N VAL A 219 14.80 20.75 -7.09
CA VAL A 219 15.23 22.08 -7.55
C VAL A 219 15.69 22.02 -9.00
N ARG A 220 16.61 21.10 -9.32
CA ARG A 220 17.10 20.91 -10.69
C ARG A 220 15.94 20.61 -11.64
N TYR A 221 15.07 19.69 -11.26
CA TYR A 221 13.90 19.33 -12.06
C TYR A 221 13.04 20.55 -12.39
N VAL A 222 12.68 21.37 -11.39
CA VAL A 222 11.86 22.57 -11.60
C VAL A 222 12.57 23.57 -12.52
N VAL A 223 13.86 23.80 -12.33
CA VAL A 223 14.63 24.72 -13.20
C VAL A 223 14.66 24.25 -14.65
N GLU A 224 14.83 22.95 -14.89
CA GLU A 224 14.86 22.35 -16.22
C GLU A 224 13.49 22.34 -16.93
N HIS A 225 12.39 22.33 -16.18
CA HIS A 225 11.01 22.22 -16.71
C HIS A 225 10.21 23.51 -16.58
N ALA A 226 10.75 24.54 -15.92
CA ALA A 226 10.07 25.81 -15.80
C ALA A 226 9.91 26.48 -17.18
N PRO A 227 8.75 27.10 -17.45
CA PRO A 227 8.57 27.89 -18.66
C PRO A 227 9.62 29.01 -18.75
N ASP A 228 10.31 29.14 -19.88
CA ASP A 228 11.48 30.05 -20.11
C ASP A 228 11.32 31.51 -19.66
N LYS A 229 10.08 31.96 -19.48
CA LYS A 229 9.79 33.38 -19.11
C LYS A 229 9.59 33.62 -17.61
N THR A 230 9.70 32.61 -16.79
CA THR A 230 9.30 32.68 -15.38
C THR A 230 10.47 32.67 -14.40
N MET A 231 11.66 32.34 -14.87
CA MET A 231 12.88 32.41 -14.07
C MET A 231 13.58 33.75 -14.30
N PRO A 232 14.11 34.42 -13.26
CA PRO A 232 14.96 35.57 -13.45
C PRO A 232 16.15 35.16 -14.30
N ALA A 233 16.50 35.98 -15.30
CA ALA A 233 17.71 35.78 -16.08
C ALA A 233 18.89 35.58 -15.12
N SER A 234 19.64 34.49 -15.31
CA SER A 234 20.88 34.29 -14.56
C SER A 234 21.76 35.51 -14.81
N THR A 235 21.89 36.38 -13.81
CA THR A 235 22.97 37.38 -13.83
C THR A 235 24.26 36.60 -13.66
N ALA A 236 24.92 36.33 -14.78
CA ALA A 236 26.25 35.76 -14.85
C ALA A 236 27.28 36.70 -14.14
#